data_5357065b0b4b0944b0c0a493179815a5
#
_entry.id   5357065b0b4b0944b0c0a493179815a5
#
_cell.length_a   1.000
_cell.length_b   1.000
_cell.length_c   1.000
_cell.angle_alpha   90.00
_cell.angle_beta   90.00
_cell.angle_gamma   90.00
#
_symmetry.space_group_name_H-M   'P 1'
#
loop_
_entity.id
_entity.type
_entity.pdbx_description
1 polymer ?
#
loop_
_entity_poly.entity_id
_entity_poly.type
_entity_poly.pdbx_seq_one_letter_code
_entity_poly.pdbx_strand_id
1 'polypeptide(L)'
;METEMRDLSSIEIRNLMLETLAYEGEDIDSEGKTFKMYGYQGSQSDLYRLMEALAVKRELIKERISLSGAAWGGSGLMLHPHSTTNFSRSDIQNIFEQFHLLLNQGIIAPGAVGNYGHNLPYFHVTEYGLTCLEEQEVLPYDVDGYLERIRSIPSISEWVEFYIKEALLCYNANCMEAAVIMLGLSSEKIIDEQIDALLGYLSRNFTSEYSQIQDELSRIKFASRKFSCYKVSVKVLAPLIIPRIVLKY
;
A
#
# COMPACT_ATOMS: atom_id res chain seq x y z
N MET A 1 21.99 2.52 28.41
CA MET A 1 21.96 2.65 26.95
C MET A 1 20.51 2.95 26.60
N GLU A 2 20.14 4.21 26.50
CA GLU A 2 18.81 4.62 26.02
C GLU A 2 18.74 4.25 24.54
N THR A 3 17.92 3.27 24.24
CA THR A 3 17.60 2.95 22.85
C THR A 3 16.83 4.15 22.31
N GLU A 4 17.46 4.93 21.44
CA GLU A 4 16.79 6.01 20.70
C GLU A 4 15.52 5.44 20.07
N MET A 5 14.42 6.14 20.30
CA MET A 5 13.15 5.79 19.69
C MET A 5 13.24 6.12 18.20
N ARG A 6 13.04 5.11 17.38
CA ARG A 6 12.85 5.26 15.96
C ARG A 6 11.47 5.88 15.73
N ASP A 7 11.39 6.96 14.95
CA ASP A 7 10.13 7.45 14.41
C ASP A 7 9.49 6.39 13.51
N LEU A 8 8.17 6.34 13.50
CA LEU A 8 7.44 5.44 12.63
C LEU A 8 7.50 5.95 11.17
N SER A 9 7.66 5.03 10.24
CA SER A 9 7.54 5.35 8.82
C SER A 9 6.09 5.70 8.45
N SER A 10 5.90 6.42 7.35
CA SER A 10 4.55 6.76 6.85
C SER A 10 3.70 5.51 6.58
N ILE A 11 4.33 4.41 6.14
CA ILE A 11 3.66 3.12 5.92
C ILE A 11 3.21 2.50 7.25
N GLU A 12 4.06 2.49 8.26
CA GLU A 12 3.72 1.97 9.59
C GLU A 12 2.56 2.76 10.22
N ILE A 13 2.59 4.09 10.11
CA ILE A 13 1.50 4.97 10.59
C ILE A 13 0.21 4.71 9.83
N ARG A 14 0.29 4.57 8.51
CA ARG A 14 -0.88 4.25 7.69
C ARG A 14 -1.49 2.91 8.07
N ASN A 15 -0.69 1.86 8.13
CA ASN A 15 -1.15 0.52 8.50
C ASN A 15 -1.78 0.51 9.89
N LEU A 16 -1.15 1.20 10.85
CA LEU A 16 -1.69 1.36 12.20
C LEU A 16 -3.03 2.13 12.18
N MET A 17 -3.17 3.15 11.34
CA MET A 17 -4.43 3.91 11.22
C MET A 17 -5.54 3.06 10.59
N LEU A 18 -5.26 2.29 9.54
CA LEU A 18 -6.23 1.37 8.94
C LEU A 18 -6.67 0.29 9.93
N GLU A 19 -5.73 -0.28 10.67
CA GLU A 19 -6.04 -1.22 11.74
C GLU A 19 -6.90 -0.59 12.84
N THR A 20 -6.59 0.67 13.21
CA THR A 20 -7.38 1.40 14.19
C THR A 20 -8.81 1.65 13.69
N LEU A 21 -8.97 1.99 12.41
CA LEU A 21 -10.29 2.15 11.79
C LEU A 21 -11.09 0.84 11.75
N ALA A 22 -10.40 -0.29 11.56
CA ALA A 22 -11.01 -1.62 11.59
C ALA A 22 -11.20 -2.18 13.01
N TYR A 23 -10.77 -1.45 14.04
CA TYR A 23 -10.80 -1.98 15.40
C TYR A 23 -12.21 -2.15 15.92
N GLU A 24 -12.50 -3.35 16.42
CA GLU A 24 -13.69 -3.67 17.19
C GLU A 24 -13.27 -4.24 18.55
N GLY A 25 -13.74 -3.63 19.63
CA GLY A 25 -13.51 -4.06 20.99
C GLY A 25 -14.79 -4.06 21.79
N GLU A 26 -14.81 -4.85 22.86
CA GLU A 26 -15.88 -4.83 23.84
C GLU A 26 -15.38 -4.17 25.12
N ASP A 27 -16.21 -3.34 25.72
CA ASP A 27 -15.95 -2.67 26.98
C ASP A 27 -17.14 -2.80 27.93
N ILE A 28 -16.89 -2.53 29.20
CA ILE A 28 -17.90 -2.53 30.24
C ILE A 28 -18.04 -1.10 30.76
N ASP A 29 -19.26 -0.54 30.68
CA ASP A 29 -19.55 0.77 31.20
C ASP A 29 -19.57 0.81 32.74
N SER A 30 -19.73 1.99 33.31
CA SER A 30 -19.83 2.20 34.75
C SER A 30 -21.02 1.50 35.42
N GLU A 31 -21.99 1.06 34.63
CA GLU A 31 -23.18 0.31 35.06
C GLU A 31 -23.01 -1.20 34.90
N GLY A 32 -21.85 -1.66 34.39
CA GLY A 32 -21.57 -3.08 34.18
C GLY A 32 -22.17 -3.65 32.88
N LYS A 33 -22.62 -2.80 31.95
CA LYS A 33 -23.10 -3.23 30.64
C LYS A 33 -21.98 -3.26 29.63
N THR A 34 -21.92 -4.34 28.88
CA THR A 34 -20.99 -4.47 27.76
C THR A 34 -21.44 -3.64 26.58
N PHE A 35 -20.54 -2.85 26.01
CA PHE A 35 -20.76 -2.11 24.77
C PHE A 35 -19.62 -2.35 23.80
N LYS A 36 -19.89 -2.18 22.52
CA LYS A 36 -18.90 -2.33 21.46
C LYS A 36 -18.22 -1.01 21.17
N MET A 37 -16.90 -1.04 21.08
CA MET A 37 -16.08 0.10 20.69
C MET A 37 -15.59 -0.11 19.26
N TYR A 38 -15.77 0.92 18.42
CA TYR A 38 -15.44 0.86 17.00
C TYR A 38 -14.51 2.00 16.62
N GLY A 39 -13.50 1.70 15.80
CA GLY A 39 -12.62 2.70 15.23
C GLY A 39 -13.19 3.41 14.00
N TYR A 40 -14.22 2.86 13.36
CA TYR A 40 -14.71 3.32 12.07
C TYR A 40 -15.61 4.56 12.12
N GLN A 41 -15.91 5.11 13.28
CA GLN A 41 -16.61 6.39 13.43
C GLN A 41 -16.27 7.05 14.76
N GLY A 42 -16.35 8.37 14.80
CA GLY A 42 -16.10 9.14 16.02
C GLY A 42 -15.45 10.48 15.72
N SER A 43 -14.68 10.98 16.68
CA SER A 43 -13.86 12.17 16.49
C SER A 43 -12.42 11.79 16.12
N GLN A 44 -11.72 12.68 15.40
CA GLN A 44 -10.27 12.53 15.15
C GLN A 44 -9.49 12.28 16.45
N SER A 45 -9.86 12.99 17.53
CA SER A 45 -9.21 12.84 18.82
C SER A 45 -9.31 11.43 19.39
N ASP A 46 -10.50 10.81 19.27
CA ASP A 46 -10.73 9.45 19.74
C ASP A 46 -9.99 8.44 18.88
N LEU A 47 -9.97 8.66 17.55
CA LEU A 47 -9.18 7.83 16.63
C LEU A 47 -7.70 7.84 16.99
N TYR A 48 -7.12 9.02 17.21
CA TYR A 48 -5.69 9.13 17.53
C TYR A 48 -5.34 8.51 18.87
N ARG A 49 -6.22 8.61 19.86
CA ARG A 49 -6.05 7.94 21.16
C ARG A 49 -6.11 6.42 21.04
N LEU A 50 -7.05 5.90 20.27
CA LEU A 50 -7.15 4.47 20.00
C LEU A 50 -5.93 3.96 19.24
N MET A 51 -5.47 4.72 18.24
CA MET A 51 -4.26 4.45 17.48
C MET A 51 -3.02 4.39 18.39
N GLU A 52 -2.89 5.34 19.33
CA GLU A 52 -1.80 5.34 20.32
C GLU A 52 -1.86 4.12 21.23
N ALA A 53 -3.05 3.77 21.72
CA ALA A 53 -3.22 2.59 22.57
C ALA A 53 -2.84 1.29 21.84
N LEU A 54 -3.18 1.17 20.56
CA LEU A 54 -2.77 0.04 19.72
C LEU A 54 -1.26 0.04 19.47
N ALA A 55 -0.66 1.20 19.21
CA ALA A 55 0.78 1.33 19.00
C ALA A 55 1.58 0.90 20.23
N VAL A 56 1.16 1.31 21.43
CA VAL A 56 1.77 0.88 22.70
C VAL A 56 1.58 -0.62 22.92
N LYS A 57 0.36 -1.14 22.72
CA LYS A 57 0.05 -2.57 22.86
C LYS A 57 0.88 -3.46 21.94
N ARG A 58 1.21 -2.95 20.73
CA ARG A 58 2.04 -3.64 19.73
C ARG A 58 3.54 -3.38 19.90
N GLU A 59 3.93 -2.66 20.92
CA GLU A 59 5.34 -2.29 21.16
C GLU A 59 5.99 -1.49 20.02
N LEU A 60 5.17 -0.83 19.17
CA LEU A 60 5.66 0.05 18.12
C LEU A 60 6.25 1.35 18.68
N ILE A 61 5.65 1.84 19.78
CA ILE A 61 6.12 3.00 20.53
C ILE A 61 6.24 2.64 22.01
N LYS A 62 7.15 3.30 22.72
CA LYS A 62 7.28 3.09 24.17
C LYS A 62 6.30 3.96 24.94
N GLU A 63 5.66 3.37 25.93
CA GLU A 63 4.91 4.11 26.93
C GLU A 63 5.87 4.96 27.77
N ARG A 64 5.90 6.27 27.54
CA ARG A 64 6.72 7.24 28.31
C ARG A 64 5.92 7.89 29.43
N ILE A 65 4.63 8.05 29.21
CA ILE A 65 3.69 8.71 30.08
C ILE A 65 2.75 7.63 30.56
N SER A 66 2.76 7.38 31.89
CA SER A 66 1.88 6.36 32.46
C SER A 66 0.42 6.64 32.12
N LEU A 67 -0.24 5.65 31.57
CA LEU A 67 -1.66 5.65 31.25
C LEU A 67 -2.46 5.55 32.54
N SER A 68 -2.43 6.60 33.38
CA SER A 68 -3.18 6.61 34.62
C SER A 68 -4.66 6.88 34.37
N GLY A 69 -5.48 5.86 34.46
CA GLY A 69 -6.87 6.00 34.88
C GLY A 69 -7.94 6.20 33.84
N ALA A 70 -7.68 6.05 32.55
CA ALA A 70 -8.76 5.90 31.56
C ALA A 70 -8.74 4.45 31.05
N ALA A 71 -9.13 3.53 31.92
CA ALA A 71 -9.44 2.19 31.48
C ALA A 71 -10.69 2.25 30.60
N TRP A 72 -10.52 2.08 29.30
CA TRP A 72 -11.58 1.53 28.48
C TRP A 72 -11.50 0.03 28.73
N GLY A 73 -12.38 -0.47 29.61
CA GLY A 73 -12.36 -1.80 30.23
C GLY A 73 -12.06 -2.98 29.30
N GLY A 74 -12.45 -4.15 29.56
CA GLY A 74 -12.41 -5.45 28.86
C GLY A 74 -11.42 -5.74 27.71
N SER A 75 -11.08 -4.77 26.84
CA SER A 75 -10.17 -4.95 25.72
C SER A 75 -8.68 -4.92 26.12
N GLY A 76 -8.35 -4.52 27.34
CA GLY A 76 -6.98 -4.33 27.80
C GLY A 76 -6.24 -3.15 27.15
N LEU A 77 -6.96 -2.25 26.47
CA LEU A 77 -6.41 -1.01 25.97
C LEU A 77 -6.57 0.11 26.98
N MET A 78 -5.51 0.91 27.13
CA MET A 78 -5.51 2.11 27.97
C MET A 78 -5.33 3.32 27.09
N LEU A 79 -6.23 4.32 27.21
CA LEU A 79 -6.20 5.52 26.41
C LEU A 79 -5.52 6.67 27.14
N HIS A 80 -4.69 7.40 26.41
CA HIS A 80 -4.07 8.62 26.93
C HIS A 80 -5.09 9.76 27.13
N PRO A 81 -4.86 10.65 28.12
CA PRO A 81 -5.57 11.91 28.21
C PRO A 81 -5.35 12.77 26.94
N HIS A 82 -6.33 13.57 26.57
CA HIS A 82 -6.32 14.37 25.32
C HIS A 82 -5.13 15.35 25.17
N SER A 83 -4.47 15.72 26.27
CA SER A 83 -3.39 16.72 26.27
C SER A 83 -1.99 16.14 26.17
N THR A 84 -1.84 14.82 26.21
CA THR A 84 -0.53 14.16 26.22
C THR A 84 -0.50 12.99 25.24
N THR A 85 0.64 12.73 24.64
CA THR A 85 0.82 11.61 23.70
C THR A 85 2.21 11.00 23.83
N ASN A 86 2.31 9.69 23.58
CA ASN A 86 3.56 8.96 23.47
C ASN A 86 4.17 9.02 22.06
N PHE A 87 3.42 9.45 21.07
CA PHE A 87 3.95 9.67 19.72
C PHE A 87 5.00 10.78 19.72
N SER A 88 5.99 10.65 18.84
CA SER A 88 6.94 11.72 18.57
C SER A 88 6.24 12.87 17.82
N ARG A 89 6.93 14.02 17.76
CA ARG A 89 6.40 15.16 16.97
C ARG A 89 6.30 14.83 15.47
N SER A 90 7.24 14.04 14.96
CA SER A 90 7.25 13.56 13.58
C SER A 90 6.08 12.61 13.33
N ASP A 91 5.84 11.66 14.24
CA ASP A 91 4.72 10.72 14.12
C ASP A 91 3.37 11.44 14.11
N ILE A 92 3.19 12.46 14.98
CA ILE A 92 1.95 13.26 15.03
C ILE A 92 1.72 13.96 13.68
N GLN A 93 2.74 14.55 13.09
CA GLN A 93 2.63 15.20 11.79
C GLN A 93 2.22 14.19 10.72
N ASN A 94 2.89 13.03 10.67
CA ASN A 94 2.55 11.95 9.75
C ASN A 94 1.13 11.41 9.97
N ILE A 95 0.67 11.29 11.21
CA ILE A 95 -0.70 10.88 11.55
C ILE A 95 -1.71 11.86 10.93
N PHE A 96 -1.49 13.16 11.06
CA PHE A 96 -2.37 14.15 10.46
C PHE A 96 -2.38 14.07 8.94
N GLU A 97 -1.21 13.91 8.32
CA GLU A 97 -1.08 13.73 6.88
C GLU A 97 -1.82 12.48 6.40
N GLN A 98 -1.63 11.34 7.06
CA GLN A 98 -2.33 10.09 6.72
C GLN A 98 -3.84 10.22 6.87
N PHE A 99 -4.35 10.87 7.92
CA PHE A 99 -5.79 11.11 8.07
C PHE A 99 -6.36 11.91 6.90
N HIS A 100 -5.67 12.97 6.47
CA HIS A 100 -6.10 13.77 5.32
C HIS A 100 -5.99 13.00 3.99
N LEU A 101 -5.00 12.13 3.85
CA LEU A 101 -4.90 11.25 2.69
C LEU A 101 -6.09 10.29 2.62
N LEU A 102 -6.50 9.68 3.72
CA LEU A 102 -7.67 8.79 3.76
C LEU A 102 -8.97 9.53 3.44
N LEU A 103 -9.12 10.80 3.85
CA LEU A 103 -10.23 11.66 3.44
C LEU A 103 -10.25 11.90 1.92
N ASN A 104 -9.09 12.27 1.36
CA ASN A 104 -8.97 12.53 -0.08
C ASN A 104 -9.21 11.26 -0.93
N GLN A 105 -8.89 10.11 -0.38
CA GLN A 105 -9.10 8.80 -1.01
C GLN A 105 -10.55 8.30 -0.88
N GLY A 106 -11.39 8.99 -0.12
CA GLY A 106 -12.76 8.59 0.12
C GLY A 106 -12.92 7.34 1.01
N ILE A 107 -11.87 6.95 1.75
CA ILE A 107 -11.91 5.85 2.73
C ILE A 107 -12.69 6.28 3.95
N ILE A 108 -12.49 7.51 4.40
CA ILE A 108 -13.27 8.17 5.44
C ILE A 108 -13.95 9.41 4.89
N ALA A 109 -15.06 9.81 5.50
CA ALA A 109 -15.77 11.02 5.16
C ALA A 109 -16.09 11.85 6.42
N PRO A 110 -16.23 13.19 6.30
CA PRO A 110 -16.62 14.04 7.42
C PRO A 110 -18.00 13.68 7.97
N GLY A 111 -18.19 13.85 9.27
CA GLY A 111 -19.43 13.58 9.97
C GLY A 111 -19.52 12.15 10.52
N ALA A 112 -20.10 12.01 11.72
CA ALA A 112 -20.37 10.72 12.33
C ALA A 112 -21.85 10.34 12.14
N VAL A 113 -22.11 9.03 12.08
CA VAL A 113 -23.47 8.50 11.98
C VAL A 113 -24.17 8.65 13.33
N GLY A 114 -25.39 9.18 13.34
CA GLY A 114 -26.17 9.37 14.54
C GLY A 114 -26.25 10.83 15.02
N ASN A 115 -26.29 11.04 16.34
CA ASN A 115 -26.48 12.37 16.97
C ASN A 115 -25.16 13.18 17.11
N TYR A 116 -24.10 12.77 16.44
CA TYR A 116 -22.79 13.42 16.48
C TYR A 116 -22.69 14.50 15.38
N GLY A 117 -21.61 15.30 15.42
CA GLY A 117 -21.43 16.40 14.49
C GLY A 117 -21.36 15.96 13.03
N HIS A 118 -21.85 16.82 12.13
CA HIS A 118 -21.92 16.55 10.68
C HIS A 118 -20.63 16.90 9.94
N ASN A 119 -19.67 17.53 10.62
CA ASN A 119 -18.41 18.00 10.04
C ASN A 119 -17.22 17.52 10.87
N LEU A 120 -16.01 17.71 10.34
CA LEU A 120 -14.79 17.53 11.14
C LEU A 120 -14.91 18.32 12.47
N PRO A 121 -14.37 17.80 13.56
CA PRO A 121 -13.47 16.65 13.68
C PRO A 121 -14.16 15.28 13.68
N TYR A 122 -15.46 15.21 13.44
CA TYR A 122 -16.18 13.93 13.36
C TYR A 122 -16.06 13.33 11.97
N PHE A 123 -15.94 12.00 11.91
CA PHE A 123 -15.78 11.24 10.68
C PHE A 123 -16.49 9.88 10.77
N HIS A 124 -16.66 9.24 9.63
CA HIS A 124 -17.04 7.83 9.51
C HIS A 124 -16.30 7.18 8.36
N VAL A 125 -16.15 5.86 8.41
CA VAL A 125 -15.62 5.05 7.30
C VAL A 125 -16.73 4.89 6.26
N THR A 126 -16.42 5.14 4.99
CA THR A 126 -17.38 4.99 3.88
C THR A 126 -17.60 3.51 3.53
N GLU A 127 -18.61 3.19 2.69
CA GLU A 127 -18.79 1.83 2.16
C GLU A 127 -17.53 1.33 1.43
N TYR A 128 -16.93 2.20 0.63
CA TYR A 128 -15.64 1.90 -0.02
C TYR A 128 -14.53 1.66 1.00
N GLY A 129 -14.48 2.49 2.04
CA GLY A 129 -13.52 2.32 3.13
C GLY A 129 -13.70 0.99 3.86
N LEU A 130 -14.93 0.55 4.13
CA LEU A 130 -15.19 -0.76 4.74
C LEU A 130 -14.63 -1.91 3.88
N THR A 131 -14.86 -1.86 2.56
CA THR A 131 -14.28 -2.84 1.64
C THR A 131 -12.75 -2.84 1.70
N CYS A 132 -12.11 -1.66 1.73
CA CYS A 132 -10.66 -1.55 1.86
C CYS A 132 -10.13 -2.13 3.19
N LEU A 133 -10.87 -1.95 4.29
CA LEU A 133 -10.49 -2.50 5.60
C LEU A 133 -10.65 -4.01 5.66
N GLU A 134 -11.68 -4.58 5.02
CA GLU A 134 -11.90 -6.03 4.93
C GLU A 134 -10.81 -6.72 4.10
N GLU A 135 -10.44 -6.14 2.96
CA GLU A 135 -9.42 -6.67 2.07
C GLU A 135 -7.99 -6.40 2.57
N GLN A 136 -7.82 -5.55 3.57
CA GLN A 136 -6.53 -5.04 4.07
C GLN A 136 -5.64 -4.43 2.97
N GLU A 137 -6.25 -4.02 1.87
CA GLU A 137 -5.58 -3.49 0.71
C GLU A 137 -6.19 -2.15 0.27
N VAL A 138 -5.41 -1.09 0.31
CA VAL A 138 -5.80 0.24 -0.17
C VAL A 138 -5.11 0.52 -1.52
N LEU A 139 -5.08 -0.48 -2.38
CA LEU A 139 -4.57 -0.36 -3.74
C LEU A 139 -5.66 0.26 -4.64
N PRO A 140 -5.34 1.22 -5.48
CA PRO A 140 -4.04 1.79 -5.85
C PRO A 140 -3.62 3.04 -5.04
N TYR A 141 -4.35 3.41 -4.00
CA TYR A 141 -4.11 4.64 -3.23
C TYR A 141 -2.85 4.57 -2.36
N ASP A 142 -2.41 3.37 -1.98
CA ASP A 142 -1.16 3.13 -1.30
C ASP A 142 0.00 3.04 -2.28
N VAL A 143 0.47 4.19 -2.74
CA VAL A 143 1.57 4.28 -3.70
C VAL A 143 2.82 3.56 -3.18
N ASP A 144 3.17 3.77 -1.91
CA ASP A 144 4.40 3.21 -1.34
C ASP A 144 4.30 1.69 -1.14
N GLY A 145 3.20 1.19 -0.58
CA GLY A 145 2.97 -0.26 -0.45
C GLY A 145 2.85 -0.95 -1.80
N TYR A 146 2.25 -0.30 -2.81
CA TYR A 146 2.22 -0.82 -4.18
C TYR A 146 3.64 -0.93 -4.76
N LEU A 147 4.45 0.11 -4.60
CA LEU A 147 5.84 0.12 -5.09
C LEU A 147 6.72 -0.89 -4.36
N GLU A 148 6.52 -1.13 -3.07
CA GLU A 148 7.22 -2.22 -2.37
C GLU A 148 6.93 -3.59 -2.96
N ARG A 149 5.67 -3.85 -3.33
CA ARG A 149 5.30 -5.10 -4.03
C ARG A 149 5.98 -5.20 -5.40
N ILE A 150 6.01 -4.09 -6.16
CA ILE A 150 6.70 -4.05 -7.45
C ILE A 150 8.21 -4.32 -7.28
N ARG A 151 8.86 -3.69 -6.29
CA ARG A 151 10.28 -3.91 -5.98
C ARG A 151 10.61 -5.33 -5.54
N SER A 152 9.63 -6.05 -4.99
CA SER A 152 9.81 -7.46 -4.62
C SER A 152 9.90 -8.40 -5.83
N ILE A 153 9.52 -7.94 -7.02
CA ILE A 153 9.62 -8.70 -8.27
C ILE A 153 11.08 -8.66 -8.75
N PRO A 154 11.74 -9.82 -8.92
CA PRO A 154 13.13 -9.84 -9.37
C PRO A 154 13.32 -9.16 -10.72
N SER A 155 14.37 -8.37 -10.85
CA SER A 155 14.80 -7.72 -12.10
C SER A 155 13.83 -6.65 -12.64
N ILE A 156 12.99 -6.09 -11.81
CA ILE A 156 12.23 -4.88 -12.19
C ILE A 156 13.21 -3.71 -12.33
N SER A 157 13.09 -2.97 -13.42
CA SER A 157 13.93 -1.80 -13.67
C SER A 157 13.39 -0.54 -12.99
N GLU A 158 14.29 0.41 -12.70
CA GLU A 158 13.93 1.72 -12.16
C GLU A 158 12.93 2.48 -13.06
N TRP A 159 12.98 2.26 -14.38
CA TRP A 159 12.05 2.88 -15.33
C TRP A 159 10.63 2.34 -15.21
N VAL A 160 10.47 1.03 -15.01
CA VAL A 160 9.17 0.41 -14.77
C VAL A 160 8.59 0.95 -13.46
N GLU A 161 9.40 0.98 -12.39
CA GLU A 161 8.98 1.56 -11.11
C GLU A 161 8.57 3.03 -11.25
N PHE A 162 9.37 3.83 -11.96
CA PHE A 162 9.07 5.24 -12.22
C PHE A 162 7.71 5.41 -12.91
N TYR A 163 7.45 4.71 -14.02
CA TYR A 163 6.19 4.84 -14.75
C TYR A 163 4.99 4.35 -13.93
N ILE A 164 5.13 3.29 -13.15
CA ILE A 164 4.07 2.81 -12.26
C ILE A 164 3.79 3.85 -11.18
N LYS A 165 4.81 4.44 -10.58
CA LYS A 165 4.64 5.51 -9.60
C LYS A 165 3.88 6.69 -10.17
N GLU A 166 4.28 7.17 -11.34
CA GLU A 166 3.58 8.27 -12.03
C GLU A 166 2.13 7.90 -12.37
N ALA A 167 1.86 6.65 -12.80
CA ALA A 167 0.51 6.18 -13.05
C ALA A 167 -0.36 6.22 -11.78
N LEU A 168 0.16 5.77 -10.65
CA LEU A 168 -0.54 5.81 -9.37
C LEU A 168 -0.79 7.24 -8.88
N LEU A 169 0.19 8.14 -9.02
CA LEU A 169 0.03 9.55 -8.66
C LEU A 169 -1.03 10.24 -9.53
N CYS A 170 -1.02 9.99 -10.84
CA CYS A 170 -2.04 10.49 -11.76
C CYS A 170 -3.43 9.94 -11.42
N TYR A 171 -3.53 8.64 -11.12
CA TYR A 171 -4.78 8.02 -10.69
C TYR A 171 -5.32 8.67 -9.42
N ASN A 172 -4.49 8.85 -8.41
CA ASN A 172 -4.86 9.46 -7.13
C ASN A 172 -5.23 10.95 -7.27
N ALA A 173 -4.70 11.63 -8.28
CA ALA A 173 -5.07 12.99 -8.65
C ALA A 173 -6.33 13.06 -9.56
N ASN A 174 -7.00 11.92 -9.79
CA ASN A 174 -8.15 11.78 -10.69
C ASN A 174 -7.86 12.17 -12.15
N CYS A 175 -6.61 12.05 -12.58
CA CYS A 175 -6.13 12.28 -13.95
C CYS A 175 -6.08 10.94 -14.71
N MET A 176 -7.24 10.34 -14.99
CA MET A 176 -7.36 8.96 -15.48
C MET A 176 -6.64 8.73 -16.82
N GLU A 177 -6.74 9.67 -17.77
CA GLU A 177 -6.08 9.55 -19.08
C GLU A 177 -4.56 9.53 -18.94
N ALA A 178 -4.00 10.38 -18.06
CA ALA A 178 -2.58 10.39 -17.77
C ALA A 178 -2.13 9.10 -17.08
N ALA A 179 -2.92 8.60 -16.12
CA ALA A 179 -2.64 7.33 -15.45
C ALA A 179 -2.57 6.16 -16.43
N VAL A 180 -3.52 6.06 -17.37
CA VAL A 180 -3.54 5.02 -18.42
C VAL A 180 -2.33 5.13 -19.35
N ILE A 181 -1.92 6.35 -19.72
CA ILE A 181 -0.73 6.57 -20.56
C ILE A 181 0.53 6.08 -19.81
N MET A 182 0.72 6.47 -18.55
CA MET A 182 1.88 6.06 -17.77
C MET A 182 1.92 4.54 -17.53
N LEU A 183 0.77 3.91 -17.28
CA LEU A 183 0.66 2.45 -17.19
C LEU A 183 1.01 1.77 -18.52
N GLY A 184 0.59 2.37 -19.65
CA GLY A 184 0.97 1.93 -20.98
C GLY A 184 2.48 1.95 -21.20
N LEU A 185 3.15 3.06 -20.85
CA LEU A 185 4.61 3.20 -20.94
C LEU A 185 5.34 2.17 -20.06
N SER A 186 4.85 1.92 -18.84
CA SER A 186 5.38 0.86 -17.99
C SER A 186 5.29 -0.51 -18.66
N SER A 187 4.13 -0.82 -19.26
CA SER A 187 3.89 -2.10 -19.94
C SER A 187 4.80 -2.25 -21.17
N GLU A 188 4.99 -1.20 -21.97
CA GLU A 188 5.91 -1.20 -23.10
C GLU A 188 7.35 -1.43 -22.65
N LYS A 189 7.77 -0.78 -21.58
CA LYS A 189 9.12 -0.95 -21.02
C LYS A 189 9.37 -2.38 -20.56
N ILE A 190 8.42 -3.02 -19.86
CA ILE A 190 8.51 -4.43 -19.46
C ILE A 190 8.67 -5.33 -20.70
N ILE A 191 7.90 -5.08 -21.76
CA ILE A 191 7.97 -5.86 -22.99
C ILE A 191 9.36 -5.71 -23.64
N ASP A 192 9.87 -4.50 -23.75
CA ASP A 192 11.19 -4.25 -24.34
C ASP A 192 12.29 -4.95 -23.52
N GLU A 193 12.25 -4.89 -22.20
CA GLU A 193 13.22 -5.58 -21.34
C GLU A 193 13.15 -7.11 -21.45
N GLN A 194 11.94 -7.67 -21.57
CA GLN A 194 11.78 -9.11 -21.81
C GLN A 194 12.32 -9.52 -23.17
N ILE A 195 12.14 -8.71 -24.20
CA ILE A 195 12.70 -8.94 -25.54
C ILE A 195 14.22 -8.87 -25.48
N ASP A 196 14.80 -7.89 -24.82
CA ASP A 196 16.25 -7.74 -24.65
C ASP A 196 16.85 -8.95 -23.90
N ALA A 197 16.19 -9.40 -22.86
CA ALA A 197 16.60 -10.59 -22.11
C ALA A 197 16.57 -11.86 -22.98
N LEU A 198 15.51 -12.03 -23.79
CA LEU A 198 15.40 -13.13 -24.74
C LEU A 198 16.51 -13.09 -25.78
N LEU A 199 16.72 -11.93 -26.42
CA LEU A 199 17.77 -11.74 -27.42
C LEU A 199 19.16 -11.98 -26.83
N GLY A 200 19.41 -11.51 -25.60
CA GLY A 200 20.66 -11.77 -24.87
C GLY A 200 20.88 -13.25 -24.55
N TYR A 201 19.81 -14.01 -24.31
CA TYR A 201 19.90 -15.46 -24.14
C TYR A 201 20.18 -16.17 -25.48
N LEU A 202 19.46 -15.80 -26.53
CA LEU A 202 19.60 -16.40 -27.86
C LEU A 202 20.97 -16.13 -28.48
N SER A 203 21.50 -14.93 -28.34
CA SER A 203 22.83 -14.58 -28.87
C SER A 203 23.94 -15.48 -28.33
N ARG A 204 23.80 -15.98 -27.10
CA ARG A 204 24.77 -16.85 -26.44
C ARG A 204 24.57 -18.33 -26.72
N ASN A 205 23.36 -18.76 -27.04
CA ASN A 205 23.01 -20.17 -27.09
C ASN A 205 22.47 -20.65 -28.44
N PHE A 206 21.91 -19.73 -29.27
CA PHE A 206 21.17 -20.04 -30.50
C PHE A 206 21.34 -18.93 -31.53
N THR A 207 22.51 -18.86 -32.17
CA THR A 207 22.88 -17.73 -33.05
C THR A 207 22.01 -17.60 -34.30
N SER A 208 21.53 -18.71 -34.87
CA SER A 208 20.65 -18.70 -36.06
C SER A 208 19.30 -18.10 -35.75
N GLU A 209 18.70 -18.53 -34.63
CA GLU A 209 17.39 -18.06 -34.15
C GLU A 209 17.48 -16.61 -33.69
N TYR A 210 18.60 -16.22 -33.07
CA TYR A 210 18.87 -14.83 -32.70
C TYR A 210 18.77 -13.90 -33.91
N SER A 211 19.49 -14.19 -35.00
CA SER A 211 19.52 -13.34 -36.18
C SER A 211 18.12 -13.19 -36.80
N GLN A 212 17.38 -14.29 -36.89
CA GLN A 212 16.02 -14.29 -37.45
C GLN A 212 15.05 -13.43 -36.62
N ILE A 213 15.04 -13.63 -35.31
CA ILE A 213 14.13 -12.91 -34.41
C ILE A 213 14.51 -11.44 -34.31
N GLN A 214 15.79 -11.11 -34.28
CA GLN A 214 16.27 -9.74 -34.28
C GLN A 214 15.85 -8.99 -35.52
N ASP A 215 15.95 -9.60 -36.70
CA ASP A 215 15.50 -9.02 -37.99
C ASP A 215 13.99 -8.81 -38.02
N GLU A 216 13.22 -9.74 -37.49
CA GLU A 216 11.77 -9.63 -37.39
C GLU A 216 11.35 -8.48 -36.46
N LEU A 217 11.93 -8.40 -35.25
CA LEU A 217 11.66 -7.35 -34.27
C LEU A 217 12.09 -5.97 -34.73
N SER A 218 13.21 -5.86 -35.47
CA SER A 218 13.70 -4.58 -35.98
C SER A 218 12.74 -3.90 -36.99
N ARG A 219 11.89 -4.68 -37.65
CA ARG A 219 10.87 -4.20 -38.60
C ARG A 219 9.56 -3.76 -37.93
N ILE A 220 9.40 -4.08 -36.64
CA ILE A 220 8.15 -3.79 -35.92
C ILE A 220 8.29 -2.48 -35.14
N LYS A 221 7.39 -1.52 -35.48
CA LYS A 221 7.37 -0.19 -34.85
C LYS A 221 6.49 -0.11 -33.59
N PHE A 222 5.49 -0.98 -33.46
CA PHE A 222 4.48 -0.91 -32.41
C PHE A 222 4.71 -1.95 -31.30
N ALA A 223 4.67 -1.52 -30.05
CA ALA A 223 4.88 -2.39 -28.88
C ALA A 223 3.93 -3.61 -28.85
N SER A 224 2.66 -3.43 -29.19
CA SER A 224 1.69 -4.53 -29.26
C SER A 224 2.07 -5.63 -30.28
N ARG A 225 2.66 -5.24 -31.41
CA ARG A 225 3.17 -6.19 -32.42
C ARG A 225 4.47 -6.83 -31.97
N LYS A 226 5.37 -6.08 -31.34
CA LYS A 226 6.58 -6.64 -30.71
C LYS A 226 6.23 -7.72 -29.70
N PHE A 227 5.23 -7.45 -28.84
CA PHE A 227 4.76 -8.42 -27.87
C PHE A 227 4.16 -9.68 -28.51
N SER A 228 3.41 -9.52 -29.60
CA SER A 228 2.88 -10.68 -30.36
C SER A 228 4.01 -11.53 -30.94
N CYS A 229 5.03 -10.89 -31.56
CA CYS A 229 6.22 -11.55 -32.06
C CYS A 229 6.97 -12.28 -30.92
N TYR A 230 7.22 -11.62 -29.80
CA TYR A 230 7.84 -12.20 -28.61
C TYR A 230 7.07 -13.45 -28.12
N LYS A 231 5.75 -13.38 -27.98
CA LYS A 231 4.92 -14.53 -27.54
C LYS A 231 5.06 -15.73 -28.48
N VAL A 232 5.08 -15.50 -29.79
CA VAL A 232 5.26 -16.56 -30.78
C VAL A 232 6.66 -17.16 -30.67
N SER A 233 7.68 -16.31 -30.60
CA SER A 233 9.09 -16.73 -30.46
C SER A 233 9.31 -17.58 -29.21
N VAL A 234 8.77 -17.14 -28.05
CA VAL A 234 8.87 -17.91 -26.80
C VAL A 234 8.18 -19.26 -26.93
N LYS A 235 6.98 -19.35 -27.54
CA LYS A 235 6.29 -20.62 -27.74
C LYS A 235 7.08 -21.59 -28.63
N VAL A 236 7.69 -21.09 -29.69
CA VAL A 236 8.48 -21.92 -30.62
C VAL A 236 9.78 -22.40 -29.97
N LEU A 237 10.41 -21.54 -29.15
CA LEU A 237 11.69 -21.83 -28.51
C LEU A 237 11.55 -22.57 -27.18
N ALA A 238 10.40 -22.51 -26.51
CA ALA A 238 10.20 -23.18 -25.23
C ALA A 238 10.59 -24.66 -25.23
N PRO A 239 10.24 -25.48 -26.24
CA PRO A 239 10.65 -26.88 -26.30
C PRO A 239 12.17 -27.07 -26.43
N LEU A 240 12.88 -26.07 -26.95
CA LEU A 240 14.35 -26.10 -27.11
C LEU A 240 15.09 -25.58 -25.85
N ILE A 241 14.46 -24.67 -25.11
CA ILE A 241 15.05 -23.97 -23.97
C ILE A 241 14.82 -24.75 -22.67
N ILE A 242 13.59 -25.22 -22.43
CA ILE A 242 13.21 -25.88 -21.17
C ILE A 242 14.06 -27.13 -20.86
N PRO A 243 14.31 -28.06 -21.78
CA PRO A 243 15.14 -29.22 -21.50
C PRO A 243 16.57 -28.88 -21.10
N ARG A 244 17.12 -27.76 -21.62
CA ARG A 244 18.49 -27.32 -21.28
C ARG A 244 18.59 -26.61 -19.95
N ILE A 245 17.53 -26.02 -19.45
CA ILE A 245 17.47 -25.42 -18.11
C ILE A 245 17.34 -26.53 -17.06
N VAL A 246 16.45 -27.51 -17.30
CA VAL A 246 16.19 -28.61 -16.35
C VAL A 246 17.40 -29.56 -16.21
N LEU A 247 18.25 -29.67 -17.21
CA LEU A 247 19.46 -30.49 -17.16
C LEU A 247 20.67 -29.81 -16.48
N LYS A 248 20.54 -28.53 -16.07
CA LYS A 248 21.61 -27.79 -15.37
C LYS A 248 21.41 -27.67 -13.85
N TYR A 249 20.32 -28.21 -13.34
CA TYR A 249 20.00 -28.33 -11.92
C TYR A 249 19.66 -29.80 -11.59
#